data_bd13a252aa59f4a8e5c9c61e3c10312f
#
_entry.id   bd13a252aa59f4a8e5c9c61e3c10312f
#
_cell.length_a   1.000
_cell.length_b   1.000
_cell.length_c   1.000
_cell.angle_alpha   90.00
_cell.angle_beta   90.00
_cell.angle_gamma   90.00
#
_symmetry.space_group_name_H-M   'P 1'
#
loop_
_entity.id
_entity.type
_entity.pdbx_description
1 polymer ?
#
loop_
_entity_poly.entity_id
_entity_poly.type
_entity_poly.pdbx_seq_one_letter_code
_entity_poly.pdbx_strand_id
1 'polypeptide(L)'
;MLKLSNIVRAVLLLIVFLCSFFYFSEQERIESLNGWFQLLVSGGVLTPLISYAWNLKGKFESLIDNEGLSSVETSRLSKQISSFIKKIWGRILFYIASAAVVFLFNVLKDDADYSRYLGALSVSLLFAALFSYISLRDIDVSLSELKAAIIVRKKKNEEKNAMLKLLNSDDEFSQKEKDYFNRYNGKK
;
A
#
# COMPACT_ATOMS: atom_id res chain seq x y z
N MET A 1 13.75 3.93 15.38
CA MET A 1 12.38 4.45 15.61
C MET A 1 11.25 3.45 15.34
N LEU A 2 11.36 2.54 14.36
CA LEU A 2 10.29 1.58 13.99
C LEU A 2 9.87 0.60 15.08
N LYS A 3 10.80 0.13 15.94
CA LYS A 3 10.48 -0.84 17.00
C LYS A 3 9.62 -0.27 18.12
N LEU A 4 9.86 0.97 18.52
CA LEU A 4 9.10 1.61 19.60
C LEU A 4 7.64 1.87 19.18
N SER A 5 7.42 2.26 17.92
CA SER A 5 6.07 2.44 17.36
C SER A 5 5.26 1.13 17.36
N ASN A 6 5.89 -0.01 17.08
CA ASN A 6 5.18 -1.30 17.08
C ASN A 6 4.83 -1.78 18.51
N ILE A 7 5.69 -1.53 19.47
CA ILE A 7 5.41 -1.84 20.88
C ILE A 7 4.23 -0.98 21.38
N VAL A 8 4.25 0.31 21.09
CA VAL A 8 3.14 1.23 21.47
C VAL A 8 1.82 0.77 20.84
N ARG A 9 1.81 0.37 19.56
CA ARG A 9 0.61 -0.15 18.90
C ARG A 9 0.12 -1.44 19.55
N ALA A 10 1.03 -2.36 19.88
CA ALA A 10 0.67 -3.61 20.55
C ALA A 10 0.07 -3.36 21.95
N VAL A 11 0.65 -2.43 22.73
CA VAL A 11 0.12 -2.04 24.04
C VAL A 11 -1.26 -1.40 23.89
N LEU A 12 -1.45 -0.50 22.94
CA LEU A 12 -2.76 0.11 22.67
C LEU A 12 -3.82 -0.94 22.31
N LEU A 13 -3.49 -1.89 21.45
CA LEU A 13 -4.41 -2.97 21.08
C LEU A 13 -4.78 -3.85 22.28
N LEU A 14 -3.81 -4.13 23.16
CA LEU A 14 -4.06 -4.87 24.39
C LEU A 14 -4.99 -4.11 25.34
N ILE A 15 -4.79 -2.81 25.49
CA ILE A 15 -5.67 -1.95 26.31
C ILE A 15 -7.08 -1.94 25.70
N VAL A 16 -7.21 -1.77 24.37
CA VAL A 16 -8.51 -1.81 23.68
C VAL A 16 -9.20 -3.15 23.90
N PHE A 17 -8.46 -4.26 23.80
CA PHE A 17 -9.00 -5.59 24.04
C PHE A 17 -9.53 -5.73 25.46
N LEU A 18 -8.76 -5.34 26.47
CA LEU A 18 -9.16 -5.41 27.88
C LEU A 18 -10.38 -4.53 28.16
N CYS A 19 -10.38 -3.29 27.69
CA CYS A 19 -11.52 -2.39 27.85
C CYS A 19 -12.78 -2.96 27.20
N SER A 20 -12.65 -3.49 25.98
CA SER A 20 -13.76 -4.11 25.26
C SER A 20 -14.24 -5.38 25.95
N PHE A 21 -13.33 -6.19 26.49
CA PHE A 21 -13.67 -7.39 27.22
C PHE A 21 -14.53 -7.09 28.47
N PHE A 22 -14.15 -6.06 29.23
CA PHE A 22 -14.96 -5.61 30.38
C PHE A 22 -16.29 -5.01 29.94
N TYR A 23 -16.31 -4.26 28.83
CA TYR A 23 -17.54 -3.68 28.28
C TYR A 23 -18.56 -4.75 27.89
N PHE A 24 -18.11 -5.81 27.20
CA PHE A 24 -18.95 -6.96 26.80
C PHE A 24 -19.19 -7.97 27.92
N SER A 25 -18.79 -7.68 29.13
CA SER A 25 -19.13 -8.51 30.32
C SER A 25 -20.59 -8.49 30.67
N GLU A 26 -21.31 -7.43 30.30
CA GLU A 26 -22.75 -7.28 30.51
C GLU A 26 -23.52 -7.66 29.25
N GLN A 27 -24.38 -8.68 29.34
CA GLN A 27 -25.08 -9.26 28.20
C GLN A 27 -26.11 -8.29 27.58
N GLU A 28 -26.73 -7.40 28.36
CA GLU A 28 -27.62 -6.35 27.88
C GLU A 28 -26.98 -5.41 26.88
N ARG A 29 -25.67 -5.17 27.02
CA ARG A 29 -24.89 -4.32 26.10
C ARG A 29 -24.61 -5.00 24.76
N ILE A 30 -24.52 -6.33 24.75
CA ILE A 30 -24.32 -7.11 23.51
C ILE A 30 -25.58 -7.06 22.64
N GLU A 31 -26.77 -7.17 23.26
CA GLU A 31 -28.05 -7.09 22.56
C GLU A 31 -28.29 -5.70 21.94
N SER A 32 -27.87 -4.63 22.61
CA SER A 32 -28.02 -3.26 22.11
C SER A 32 -27.15 -2.95 20.87
N LEU A 33 -26.05 -3.65 20.67
CA LEU A 33 -25.13 -3.50 19.52
C LEU A 33 -25.57 -4.28 18.28
N ASN A 34 -26.72 -4.90 18.32
CA ASN A 34 -27.26 -5.79 17.31
C ASN A 34 -27.41 -5.13 15.92
N GLY A 35 -26.85 -5.75 14.90
CA GLY A 35 -27.01 -5.37 13.49
C GLY A 35 -26.22 -4.13 13.06
N TRP A 36 -26.32 -3.02 13.76
CA TRP A 36 -25.62 -1.78 13.43
C TRP A 36 -24.10 -1.92 13.55
N PHE A 37 -23.61 -2.62 14.58
CA PHE A 37 -22.18 -2.84 14.77
C PHE A 37 -21.58 -3.63 13.61
N GLN A 38 -22.26 -4.67 13.16
CA GLN A 38 -21.81 -5.47 12.02
C GLN A 38 -21.80 -4.66 10.72
N LEU A 39 -22.86 -3.87 10.46
CA LEU A 39 -22.93 -3.00 9.28
C LEU A 39 -21.84 -1.93 9.30
N LEU A 40 -21.60 -1.29 10.46
CA LEU A 40 -20.54 -0.30 10.62
C LEU A 40 -19.14 -0.90 10.41
N VAL A 41 -18.87 -2.05 10.98
CA VAL A 41 -17.54 -2.67 10.92
C VAL A 41 -17.28 -3.27 9.54
N SER A 42 -18.17 -4.10 9.03
CA SER A 42 -17.96 -4.77 7.75
C SER A 42 -18.14 -3.82 6.57
N GLY A 43 -19.25 -3.08 6.54
CA GLY A 43 -19.58 -2.16 5.45
C GLY A 43 -18.83 -0.83 5.53
N GLY A 44 -18.79 -0.22 6.72
CA GLY A 44 -18.24 1.13 6.92
C GLY A 44 -16.73 1.20 6.99
N VAL A 45 -16.06 0.20 7.54
CA VAL A 45 -14.61 0.23 7.77
C VAL A 45 -13.86 -0.80 6.93
N LEU A 46 -14.20 -2.08 7.04
CA LEU A 46 -13.40 -3.14 6.40
C LEU A 46 -13.54 -3.14 4.87
N THR A 47 -14.74 -2.91 4.33
CA THR A 47 -14.95 -2.87 2.87
C THR A 47 -14.15 -1.76 2.18
N PRO A 48 -14.17 -0.50 2.64
CA PRO A 48 -13.30 0.55 2.08
C PRO A 48 -11.82 0.21 2.18
N LEU A 49 -11.36 -0.41 3.27
CA LEU A 49 -9.95 -0.78 3.44
C LEU A 49 -9.53 -1.88 2.46
N ILE A 50 -10.38 -2.89 2.25
CA ILE A 50 -10.15 -3.94 1.23
C ILE A 50 -10.10 -3.32 -0.17
N SER A 51 -11.07 -2.45 -0.49
CA SER A 51 -11.13 -1.78 -1.78
C SER A 51 -9.90 -0.90 -2.03
N TYR A 52 -9.46 -0.15 -1.02
CA TYR A 52 -8.25 0.66 -1.10
C TYR A 52 -7.00 -0.20 -1.32
N ALA A 53 -6.85 -1.27 -0.56
CA ALA A 53 -5.72 -2.20 -0.71
C ALA A 53 -5.71 -2.87 -2.09
N TRP A 54 -6.89 -3.23 -2.61
CA TRP A 54 -7.04 -3.81 -3.95
C TRP A 54 -6.66 -2.83 -5.06
N ASN A 55 -7.14 -1.59 -4.97
CA ASN A 55 -6.78 -0.53 -5.90
C ASN A 55 -5.27 -0.24 -5.88
N LEU A 56 -4.66 -0.25 -4.69
CA LEU A 56 -3.23 -0.05 -4.53
C LEU A 56 -2.43 -1.19 -5.19
N LYS A 57 -2.88 -2.45 -5.04
CA LYS A 57 -2.30 -3.60 -5.73
C LYS A 57 -2.33 -3.40 -7.26
N GLY A 58 -3.48 -3.02 -7.83
CA GLY A 58 -3.63 -2.78 -9.27
C GLY A 58 -2.69 -1.68 -9.78
N LYS A 59 -2.52 -0.60 -9.00
CA LYS A 59 -1.55 0.46 -9.33
C LYS A 59 -0.10 -0.04 -9.38
N PHE A 60 0.29 -0.98 -8.50
CA PHE A 60 1.62 -1.58 -8.54
C PHE A 60 1.81 -2.52 -9.73
N GLU A 61 0.81 -3.31 -10.06
CA GLU A 61 0.84 -4.22 -11.21
C GLU A 61 0.99 -3.45 -12.52
N SER A 62 0.29 -2.33 -12.68
CA SER A 62 0.41 -1.47 -13.86
C SER A 62 1.78 -0.80 -14.04
N LEU A 63 2.65 -0.82 -13.02
CA LEU A 63 4.02 -0.30 -13.15
C LEU A 63 4.99 -1.29 -13.78
N ILE A 64 4.67 -2.60 -13.76
CA ILE A 64 5.53 -3.64 -14.33
C ILE A 64 5.51 -3.57 -15.87
N ASP A 65 4.39 -3.18 -16.45
CA ASP A 65 4.16 -3.14 -17.89
C ASP A 65 4.77 -1.89 -18.58
N ASN A 66 5.51 -1.04 -17.85
CA ASN A 66 6.12 0.15 -18.44
C ASN A 66 7.32 -0.23 -19.31
N GLU A 67 7.14 -0.14 -20.62
CA GLU A 67 8.18 -0.23 -21.62
C GLU A 67 9.19 0.93 -21.51
N GLY A 68 10.46 0.63 -21.65
CA GLY A 68 11.52 1.66 -21.73
C GLY A 68 12.59 1.60 -20.63
N LEU A 69 12.55 0.57 -19.77
CA LEU A 69 13.60 0.30 -18.79
C LEU A 69 14.57 -0.77 -19.29
N SER A 70 15.84 -0.68 -18.87
CA SER A 70 16.84 -1.72 -19.12
C SER A 70 16.43 -3.04 -18.44
N SER A 71 16.79 -4.19 -19.02
CA SER A 71 16.49 -5.53 -18.49
C SER A 71 16.88 -5.70 -17.01
N VAL A 72 18.03 -5.16 -16.59
CA VAL A 72 18.51 -5.22 -15.19
C VAL A 72 17.67 -4.33 -14.28
N GLU A 73 17.26 -3.16 -14.74
CA GLU A 73 16.42 -2.22 -13.99
C GLU A 73 15.02 -2.78 -13.82
N THR A 74 14.46 -3.39 -14.87
CA THR A 74 13.17 -4.07 -14.84
C THR A 74 13.16 -5.20 -13.81
N SER A 75 14.24 -6.01 -13.76
CA SER A 75 14.36 -7.11 -12.78
C SER A 75 14.40 -6.59 -11.33
N ARG A 76 15.14 -5.52 -11.04
CA ARG A 76 15.19 -4.91 -9.71
C ARG A 76 13.84 -4.29 -9.31
N LEU A 77 13.22 -3.57 -10.22
CA LEU A 77 11.90 -2.97 -10.03
C LEU A 77 10.84 -4.04 -9.74
N SER A 78 10.82 -5.11 -10.56
CA SER A 78 9.90 -6.23 -10.38
C SER A 78 10.03 -6.89 -9.00
N LYS A 79 11.26 -7.08 -8.49
CA LYS A 79 11.48 -7.60 -7.12
C LYS A 79 10.93 -6.67 -6.05
N GLN A 80 11.13 -5.36 -6.18
CA GLN A 80 10.59 -4.39 -5.23
C GLN A 80 9.06 -4.38 -5.27
N ILE A 81 8.47 -4.32 -6.45
CA ILE A 81 7.02 -4.36 -6.64
C ILE A 81 6.43 -5.66 -6.07
N SER A 82 7.03 -6.81 -6.35
CA SER A 82 6.60 -8.10 -5.80
C SER A 82 6.60 -8.10 -4.26
N SER A 83 7.60 -7.47 -3.64
CA SER A 83 7.65 -7.32 -2.17
C SER A 83 6.49 -6.48 -1.64
N PHE A 84 6.14 -5.37 -2.31
CA PHE A 84 5.00 -4.53 -1.92
C PHE A 84 3.67 -5.27 -2.14
N ILE A 85 3.50 -5.96 -3.26
CA ILE A 85 2.30 -6.75 -3.55
C ILE A 85 2.09 -7.83 -2.49
N LYS A 86 3.14 -8.53 -2.05
CA LYS A 86 3.04 -9.51 -0.95
C LYS A 86 2.58 -8.87 0.36
N LYS A 87 3.07 -7.68 0.69
CA LYS A 87 2.62 -6.93 1.89
C LYS A 87 1.15 -6.53 1.78
N ILE A 88 0.70 -6.09 0.61
CA ILE A 88 -0.70 -5.71 0.36
C ILE A 88 -1.60 -6.94 0.48
N TRP A 89 -1.22 -8.09 -0.09
CA TRP A 89 -1.96 -9.35 0.06
C TRP A 89 -2.10 -9.78 1.53
N GLY A 90 -1.03 -9.66 2.31
CA GLY A 90 -1.10 -9.93 3.75
C GLY A 90 -2.12 -9.04 4.46
N ARG A 91 -2.28 -7.77 4.04
CA ARG A 91 -3.29 -6.85 4.60
C ARG A 91 -4.70 -7.22 4.16
N ILE A 92 -4.90 -7.56 2.89
CA ILE A 92 -6.21 -8.01 2.39
C ILE A 92 -6.67 -9.26 3.15
N LEU A 93 -5.80 -10.27 3.30
CA LEU A 93 -6.11 -11.48 4.07
C LEU A 93 -6.44 -11.16 5.54
N PHE A 94 -5.71 -10.23 6.15
CA PHE A 94 -5.98 -9.77 7.50
C PHE A 94 -7.37 -9.11 7.61
N TYR A 95 -7.79 -8.29 6.66
CA TYR A 95 -9.12 -7.66 6.67
C TYR A 95 -10.23 -8.68 6.45
N ILE A 96 -10.02 -9.67 5.57
CA ILE A 96 -10.98 -10.76 5.35
C ILE A 96 -11.12 -11.60 6.63
N ALA A 97 -10.01 -11.95 7.28
CA ALA A 97 -10.04 -12.68 8.56
C ALA A 97 -10.74 -11.87 9.65
N SER A 98 -10.51 -10.55 9.73
CA SER A 98 -11.21 -9.67 10.66
C SER A 98 -12.71 -9.63 10.40
N ALA A 99 -13.14 -9.58 9.14
CA ALA A 99 -14.55 -9.64 8.76
C ALA A 99 -15.19 -10.98 9.15
N ALA A 100 -14.48 -12.09 9.00
CA ALA A 100 -14.94 -13.40 9.43
C ALA A 100 -15.17 -13.47 10.95
N VAL A 101 -14.28 -12.89 11.75
CA VAL A 101 -14.43 -12.82 13.22
C VAL A 101 -15.67 -11.98 13.61
N VAL A 102 -15.88 -10.85 12.95
CA VAL A 102 -17.08 -10.02 13.18
C VAL A 102 -18.36 -10.78 12.80
N PHE A 103 -18.32 -11.54 11.72
CA PHE A 103 -19.43 -12.39 11.33
C PHE A 103 -19.71 -13.49 12.36
N LEU A 104 -18.66 -14.18 12.86
CA LEU A 104 -18.78 -15.20 13.90
C LEU A 104 -19.34 -14.61 15.20
N PHE A 105 -18.93 -13.41 15.58
CA PHE A 105 -19.50 -12.70 16.73
C PHE A 105 -21.03 -12.55 16.59
N ASN A 106 -21.50 -12.18 15.39
CA ASN A 106 -22.92 -12.01 15.16
C ASN A 106 -23.73 -13.33 15.20
N VAL A 107 -23.11 -14.42 14.77
CA VAL A 107 -23.73 -15.77 14.81
C VAL A 107 -23.79 -16.35 16.22
N LEU A 108 -22.74 -16.09 17.03
CA LEU A 108 -22.57 -16.66 18.37
C LEU A 108 -22.93 -15.69 19.50
N LYS A 109 -23.62 -14.60 19.19
CA LYS A 109 -23.98 -13.54 20.17
C LYS A 109 -24.85 -14.03 21.32
N ASP A 110 -25.68 -15.04 21.10
CA ASP A 110 -26.61 -15.59 22.08
C ASP A 110 -25.91 -16.48 23.12
N ASP A 111 -24.68 -16.88 22.87
CA ASP A 111 -23.84 -17.64 23.79
C ASP A 111 -22.97 -16.67 24.61
N ALA A 112 -23.26 -16.54 25.91
CA ALA A 112 -22.64 -15.55 26.80
C ALA A 112 -21.11 -15.67 26.90
N ASP A 113 -20.58 -16.89 26.84
CA ASP A 113 -19.14 -17.12 26.98
C ASP A 113 -18.38 -16.72 25.72
N TYR A 114 -18.87 -17.14 24.55
CA TYR A 114 -18.21 -16.82 23.28
C TYR A 114 -18.43 -15.37 22.84
N SER A 115 -19.60 -14.79 23.09
CA SER A 115 -19.94 -13.44 22.66
C SER A 115 -19.01 -12.39 23.28
N ARG A 116 -18.64 -12.55 24.55
CA ARG A 116 -17.71 -11.66 25.23
C ARG A 116 -16.32 -11.64 24.57
N TYR A 117 -15.73 -12.81 24.32
CA TYR A 117 -14.42 -12.92 23.69
C TYR A 117 -14.44 -12.45 22.23
N LEU A 118 -15.44 -12.86 21.46
CA LEU A 118 -15.57 -12.49 20.07
C LEU A 118 -15.86 -11.00 19.89
N GLY A 119 -16.66 -10.40 20.78
CA GLY A 119 -16.91 -8.97 20.80
C GLY A 119 -15.64 -8.16 21.05
N ALA A 120 -14.89 -8.52 22.10
CA ALA A 120 -13.62 -7.86 22.42
C ALA A 120 -12.60 -8.03 21.30
N LEU A 121 -12.52 -9.23 20.71
CA LEU A 121 -11.65 -9.53 19.58
C LEU A 121 -12.03 -8.71 18.33
N SER A 122 -13.33 -8.60 18.03
CA SER A 122 -13.85 -7.83 16.89
C SER A 122 -13.48 -6.36 16.97
N VAL A 123 -13.66 -5.73 18.14
CA VAL A 123 -13.26 -4.33 18.36
C VAL A 123 -11.74 -4.17 18.22
N SER A 124 -10.97 -5.06 18.81
CA SER A 124 -9.48 -4.99 18.72
C SER A 124 -8.99 -5.15 17.31
N LEU A 125 -9.56 -6.06 16.52
CA LEU A 125 -9.24 -6.24 15.11
C LEU A 125 -9.61 -5.02 14.27
N LEU A 126 -10.69 -4.33 14.62
CA LEU A 126 -11.09 -3.09 13.97
C LEU A 126 -10.05 -1.98 14.18
N PHE A 127 -9.58 -1.79 15.42
CA PHE A 127 -8.48 -0.86 15.69
C PHE A 127 -7.18 -1.27 15.00
N ALA A 128 -6.87 -2.57 14.96
CA ALA A 128 -5.72 -3.08 14.22
C ALA A 128 -5.84 -2.81 12.71
N ALA A 129 -7.06 -2.91 12.14
CA ALA A 129 -7.31 -2.57 10.75
C ALA A 129 -7.10 -1.08 10.47
N LEU A 130 -7.54 -0.20 11.37
CA LEU A 130 -7.28 1.25 11.27
C LEU A 130 -5.79 1.56 11.35
N PHE A 131 -5.03 0.94 12.26
CA PHE A 131 -3.57 1.09 12.29
C PHE A 131 -2.89 0.54 11.03
N SER A 132 -3.44 -0.53 10.46
CA SER A 132 -2.97 -1.10 9.21
C SER A 132 -3.14 -0.14 8.03
N TYR A 133 -4.17 0.72 8.04
CA TYR A 133 -4.39 1.75 7.03
C TYR A 133 -3.21 2.73 6.93
N ILE A 134 -2.65 3.14 8.07
CA ILE A 134 -1.47 4.01 8.09
C ILE A 134 -0.31 3.36 7.31
N SER A 135 -0.10 2.06 7.51
CA SER A 135 0.93 1.32 6.78
C SER A 135 0.63 1.18 5.27
N LEU A 136 -0.65 1.09 4.87
CA LEU A 136 -1.03 1.10 3.45
C LEU A 136 -0.78 2.47 2.82
N ARG A 137 -1.03 3.56 3.55
CA ARG A 137 -0.72 4.91 3.10
C ARG A 137 0.78 5.10 2.87
N ASP A 138 1.63 4.57 3.74
CA ASP A 138 3.09 4.61 3.55
C ASP A 138 3.51 3.87 2.26
N ILE A 139 2.82 2.76 1.95
CA ILE A 139 3.05 2.02 0.69
C ILE A 139 2.59 2.85 -0.52
N ASP A 140 1.48 3.59 -0.45
CA ASP A 140 0.98 4.45 -1.53
C ASP A 140 1.93 5.63 -1.80
N VAL A 141 2.51 6.21 -0.74
CA VAL A 141 3.57 7.23 -0.87
C VAL A 141 4.79 6.64 -1.59
N SER A 142 5.25 5.47 -1.18
CA SER A 142 6.38 4.77 -1.84
C SER A 142 6.08 4.46 -3.32
N LEU A 143 4.82 4.16 -3.65
CA LEU A 143 4.37 3.98 -5.04
C LEU A 143 4.52 5.28 -5.85
N SER A 144 4.12 6.40 -5.27
CA SER A 144 4.20 7.72 -5.93
C SER A 144 5.65 8.11 -6.19
N GLU A 145 6.55 7.84 -5.24
CA GLU A 145 8.00 8.05 -5.40
C GLU A 145 8.59 7.16 -6.50
N LEU A 146 8.20 5.87 -6.53
CA LEU A 146 8.63 4.95 -7.58
C LEU A 146 8.16 5.41 -8.97
N LYS A 147 6.89 5.85 -9.09
CA LYS A 147 6.37 6.41 -10.34
C LYS A 147 7.16 7.61 -10.81
N ALA A 148 7.42 8.56 -9.93
CA ALA A 148 8.20 9.75 -10.23
C ALA A 148 9.62 9.37 -10.70
N ALA A 149 10.29 8.44 -10.02
CA ALA A 149 11.60 7.95 -10.40
C ALA A 149 11.62 7.28 -11.79
N ILE A 150 10.60 6.48 -12.12
CA ILE A 150 10.47 5.83 -13.44
C ILE A 150 10.29 6.88 -14.54
N ILE A 151 9.42 7.88 -14.33
CA ILE A 151 9.17 8.95 -15.31
C ILE A 151 10.45 9.73 -15.60
N VAL A 152 11.19 10.13 -14.57
CA VAL A 152 12.46 10.85 -14.71
C VAL A 152 13.50 10.01 -15.49
N ARG A 153 13.61 8.72 -15.18
CA ARG A 153 14.53 7.81 -15.90
C ARG A 153 14.13 7.62 -17.35
N LYS A 154 12.83 7.42 -17.62
CA LYS A 154 12.32 7.29 -18.99
C LYS A 154 12.67 8.52 -19.82
N LYS A 155 12.39 9.71 -19.29
CA LYS A 155 12.73 10.99 -19.95
C LYS A 155 14.23 11.10 -20.24
N LYS A 156 15.09 10.76 -19.27
CA LYS A 156 16.53 10.77 -19.44
C LYS A 156 17.01 9.79 -20.52
N ASN A 157 16.39 8.59 -20.61
CA ASN A 157 16.72 7.62 -21.65
C ASN A 157 16.24 8.09 -23.02
N GLU A 158 15.08 8.73 -23.11
CA GLU A 158 14.57 9.33 -24.37
C GLU A 158 15.49 10.45 -24.84
N GLU A 159 15.93 11.35 -23.96
CA GLU A 159 16.90 12.40 -24.25
C GLU A 159 18.25 11.81 -24.74
N LYS A 160 18.76 10.78 -24.06
CA LYS A 160 19.96 10.09 -24.46
C LYS A 160 19.83 9.46 -25.86
N ASN A 161 18.69 8.79 -26.11
CA ASN A 161 18.45 8.15 -27.40
C ASN A 161 18.27 9.19 -28.52
N ALA A 162 17.65 10.34 -28.23
CA ALA A 162 17.56 11.45 -29.16
C ALA A 162 18.94 12.02 -29.49
N MET A 163 19.79 12.24 -28.48
CA MET A 163 21.17 12.67 -28.68
C MET A 163 22.01 11.65 -29.50
N LEU A 164 21.85 10.34 -29.22
CA LEU A 164 22.53 9.30 -29.98
C LEU A 164 22.05 9.26 -31.44
N LYS A 165 20.77 9.48 -31.71
CA LYS A 165 20.24 9.58 -33.07
C LYS A 165 20.84 10.79 -33.81
N LEU A 166 20.92 11.94 -33.15
CA LEU A 166 21.54 13.16 -33.69
C LEU A 166 23.03 12.96 -33.97
N LEU A 167 23.75 12.24 -33.09
CA LEU A 167 25.18 11.94 -33.30
C LEU A 167 25.43 10.94 -34.44
N ASN A 168 24.49 10.00 -34.65
CA ASN A 168 24.59 8.98 -35.72
C ASN A 168 24.04 9.46 -37.08
N SER A 169 23.28 10.57 -37.08
CA SER A 169 22.85 11.19 -38.37
C SER A 169 23.98 12.03 -38.91
N ASP A 170 24.91 11.38 -39.66
CA ASP A 170 26.09 12.02 -40.28
C ASP A 170 25.74 13.12 -41.30
N ASP A 171 24.46 13.24 -41.70
CA ASP A 171 24.02 14.13 -42.77
C ASP A 171 23.36 15.45 -42.31
N GLU A 172 23.11 15.64 -41.02
CA GLU A 172 22.26 16.80 -40.58
C GLU A 172 23.03 17.92 -39.86
N PHE A 173 24.30 17.77 -39.55
CA PHE A 173 25.09 18.92 -39.10
C PHE A 173 25.41 19.81 -40.30
N SER A 174 24.67 20.92 -40.39
CA SER A 174 25.00 21.95 -41.39
C SER A 174 26.47 22.37 -41.19
N GLN A 175 27.15 22.71 -42.31
CA GLN A 175 28.55 23.15 -42.29
C GLN A 175 28.78 24.23 -41.21
N LYS A 176 27.77 25.08 -40.96
CA LYS A 176 27.81 26.12 -39.91
C LYS A 176 27.83 25.60 -38.46
N GLU A 177 27.21 24.48 -38.20
CA GLU A 177 27.21 23.87 -36.87
C GLU A 177 28.53 23.10 -36.63
N LYS A 178 29.06 22.47 -37.65
CA LYS A 178 30.42 21.86 -37.60
C LYS A 178 31.49 22.95 -37.33
N ASP A 179 31.38 24.10 -37.94
CA ASP A 179 32.27 25.23 -37.71
C ASP A 179 32.12 25.84 -36.34
N TYR A 180 30.92 25.86 -35.80
CA TYR A 180 30.68 26.31 -34.43
C TYR A 180 31.30 25.40 -33.38
N PHE A 181 31.16 24.08 -33.53
CA PHE A 181 31.81 23.11 -32.64
C PHE A 181 33.33 23.12 -32.76
N ASN A 182 33.86 23.26 -33.96
CA ASN A 182 35.32 23.37 -34.19
C ASN A 182 35.91 24.65 -33.59
N ARG A 183 35.18 25.79 -33.61
CA ARG A 183 35.63 27.03 -32.95
C ARG A 183 35.60 26.89 -31.41
N TYR A 184 34.71 26.08 -30.86
CA TYR A 184 34.65 25.88 -29.43
C TYR A 184 35.72 24.93 -28.91
N ASN A 185 36.06 23.89 -29.67
CA ASN A 185 37.12 22.95 -29.34
C ASN A 185 38.55 23.48 -29.65
N GLY A 186 38.68 24.48 -30.50
CA GLY A 186 39.96 25.10 -30.83
C GLY A 186 40.45 26.19 -29.88
N LYS A 187 39.69 26.44 -28.79
CA LYS A 187 40.04 27.41 -27.74
C LYS A 187 40.49 26.76 -26.43
N LYS A 188 41.29 25.68 -26.55
CA LYS A 188 42.07 25.18 -25.40
C LYS A 188 43.53 25.43 -25.64
#